data_dacef2b8e06d2d115b329a8fcf58bb32
#
_entry.id   dacef2b8e06d2d115b329a8fcf58bb32
#
_cell.length_a   1.000
_cell.length_b   1.000
_cell.length_c   1.000
_cell.angle_alpha   90.00
_cell.angle_beta   90.00
_cell.angle_gamma   90.00
#
_symmetry.space_group_name_H-M   'P 1'
#
loop_
_entity.id
_entity.type
_entity.pdbx_description
1 polymer ?
#
loop_
_entity_poly.entity_id
_entity_poly.type
_entity_poly.pdbx_seq_one_letter_code
_entity_poly.pdbx_strand_id
1 'polypeptide(L)'
;RAAKESGAAVILVGHVTKEGSIAGPKVLEHLVDVVLQFEGDRYGGFKILRAAKNRYGSTNETAIFDMSEKGLAVVENPSAALLAERQDADGSVVLATMEGNRPILVEIQALVNPTNFGYPKRTASGFDLNRLNLIIAVLERRTKLNLSDKDIYINVVGGLKLVDPAADLAICMAIGSASAQRKLDEGTVVFGEVGLGGEVRSVTSVAKRVSEAKKLGFSHIIGPSSVKSSGVTIGVSSVRQALLNYLK
;
A
#
# COMPACT_ATOMS: atom_id res chain seq x y z
N ARG A 1 -0.07 37.28 -13.77
CA ARG A 1 -0.97 38.37 -14.27
C ARG A 1 -1.14 38.21 -15.77
N ALA A 2 -0.07 38.18 -16.55
CA ALA A 2 -0.12 38.04 -18.01
C ALA A 2 -0.91 36.81 -18.51
N ALA A 3 -0.75 35.65 -17.88
CA ALA A 3 -1.50 34.43 -18.25
C ALA A 3 -3.00 34.58 -18.09
N LYS A 4 -3.48 35.24 -17.03
CA LYS A 4 -4.92 35.49 -16.81
C LYS A 4 -5.49 36.51 -17.81
N GLU A 5 -4.68 37.45 -18.24
CA GLU A 5 -5.08 38.48 -19.22
C GLU A 5 -5.12 37.92 -20.65
N SER A 6 -4.23 36.96 -20.96
CA SER A 6 -4.14 36.34 -22.29
C SER A 6 -4.99 35.07 -22.45
N GLY A 7 -5.55 34.52 -21.37
CA GLY A 7 -6.23 33.23 -21.37
C GLY A 7 -5.31 32.03 -21.61
N ALA A 8 -4.00 32.22 -21.52
CA ALA A 8 -3.03 31.15 -21.72
C ALA A 8 -2.89 30.24 -20.51
N ALA A 9 -2.82 28.91 -20.75
CA ALA A 9 -2.44 27.97 -19.74
C ALA A 9 -0.92 28.03 -19.50
N VAL A 10 -0.50 28.08 -18.24
CA VAL A 10 0.92 28.13 -17.85
C VAL A 10 1.25 26.90 -16.99
N ILE A 11 2.23 26.11 -17.41
CA ILE A 11 2.75 24.98 -16.66
C ILE A 11 4.13 25.36 -16.14
N LEU A 12 4.27 25.35 -14.81
CA LEU A 12 5.55 25.59 -14.13
C LEU A 12 6.11 24.22 -13.72
N VAL A 13 7.32 23.91 -14.20
CA VAL A 13 8.02 22.67 -13.81
C VAL A 13 9.00 23.03 -12.69
N GLY A 14 8.85 22.39 -11.53
CA GLY A 14 9.69 22.58 -10.36
C GLY A 14 10.23 21.26 -9.85
N HIS A 15 11.26 21.33 -9.01
CA HIS A 15 11.80 20.17 -8.30
C HIS A 15 11.36 20.20 -6.84
N VAL A 16 11.04 19.03 -6.28
CA VAL A 16 10.82 18.89 -4.84
C VAL A 16 12.16 18.69 -4.11
N THR A 17 12.28 19.25 -2.92
CA THR A 17 13.42 19.00 -2.02
C THR A 17 13.35 17.58 -1.46
N LYS A 18 14.45 17.11 -0.82
CA LYS A 18 14.48 15.81 -0.11
C LYS A 18 13.40 15.67 0.98
N GLU A 19 12.87 16.79 1.44
CA GLU A 19 11.80 16.86 2.47
C GLU A 19 10.39 16.86 1.85
N GLY A 20 10.27 16.67 0.52
CA GLY A 20 8.97 16.61 -0.17
C GLY A 20 8.29 17.96 -0.41
N SER A 21 8.97 19.07 -0.12
CA SER A 21 8.50 20.42 -0.44
C SER A 21 9.04 20.89 -1.79
N ILE A 22 8.28 21.70 -2.53
CA ILE A 22 8.76 22.33 -3.77
C ILE A 22 9.98 23.19 -3.43
N ALA A 23 11.09 22.99 -4.17
CA ALA A 23 12.28 23.80 -4.03
C ALA A 23 11.96 25.23 -4.49
N GLY A 24 11.71 26.11 -3.52
CA GLY A 24 11.27 27.48 -3.70
C GLY A 24 10.25 27.87 -2.64
N PRO A 25 9.87 29.15 -2.55
CA PRO A 25 8.91 29.56 -1.53
C PRO A 25 7.59 28.82 -1.72
N LYS A 26 7.05 28.25 -0.65
CA LYS A 26 5.67 27.68 -0.57
C LYS A 26 4.58 28.60 -1.17
N VAL A 27 4.95 29.85 -1.40
CA VAL A 27 4.16 30.88 -2.06
C VAL A 27 3.69 30.46 -3.47
N LEU A 28 4.46 29.68 -4.22
CA LEU A 28 4.04 29.24 -5.56
C LEU A 28 2.86 28.26 -5.52
N GLU A 29 2.80 27.38 -4.52
CA GLU A 29 1.65 26.46 -4.36
C GLU A 29 0.34 27.20 -4.10
N HIS A 30 0.41 28.37 -3.45
CA HIS A 30 -0.77 29.20 -3.19
C HIS A 30 -1.21 30.00 -4.43
N LEU A 31 -0.28 30.31 -5.35
CA LEU A 31 -0.56 31.13 -6.50
C LEU A 31 -1.14 30.36 -7.70
N VAL A 32 -0.87 29.06 -7.79
CA VAL A 32 -1.33 28.21 -8.89
C VAL A 32 -2.68 27.55 -8.58
N ASP A 33 -3.46 27.25 -9.62
CA ASP A 33 -4.77 26.62 -9.46
C ASP A 33 -4.66 25.10 -9.26
N VAL A 34 -3.64 24.47 -9.82
CA VAL A 34 -3.37 23.03 -9.73
C VAL A 34 -1.92 22.79 -9.35
N VAL A 35 -1.69 21.84 -8.44
CA VAL A 35 -0.35 21.31 -8.12
C VAL A 35 -0.37 19.82 -8.38
N LEU A 36 0.47 19.37 -9.29
CA LEU A 36 0.66 17.95 -9.58
C LEU A 36 2.03 17.53 -9.03
N GLN A 37 2.04 16.49 -8.23
CA GLN A 37 3.27 15.88 -7.72
C GLN A 37 3.56 14.61 -8.50
N PHE A 38 4.81 14.52 -9.00
CA PHE A 38 5.31 13.37 -9.72
C PHE A 38 6.31 12.63 -8.84
N GLU A 39 5.94 11.45 -8.37
CA GLU A 39 6.73 10.65 -7.44
C GLU A 39 7.13 9.32 -8.10
N GLY A 40 8.23 8.73 -7.64
CA GLY A 40 8.66 7.40 -8.08
C GLY A 40 10.11 7.10 -7.70
N ASP A 41 10.45 5.83 -7.67
CA ASP A 41 11.80 5.39 -7.36
C ASP A 41 12.79 5.78 -8.48
N ARG A 42 14.08 5.95 -8.12
CA ARG A 42 15.14 6.27 -9.06
C ARG A 42 15.58 5.09 -9.93
N TYR A 43 15.44 3.88 -9.40
CA TYR A 43 16.01 2.66 -9.97
C TYR A 43 15.00 1.74 -10.66
N GLY A 44 13.84 2.23 -11.03
CA GLY A 44 12.78 1.47 -11.65
C GLY A 44 11.45 1.61 -10.90
N GLY A 45 10.49 0.75 -11.22
CA GLY A 45 9.16 0.82 -10.64
C GLY A 45 8.30 1.94 -11.25
N PHE A 46 7.08 1.99 -10.82
CA PHE A 46 6.10 2.93 -11.35
C PHE A 46 6.37 4.36 -10.91
N LYS A 47 6.01 5.29 -11.79
CA LYS A 47 5.94 6.70 -11.49
C LYS A 47 4.49 7.08 -11.27
N ILE A 48 4.21 7.80 -10.19
CA ILE A 48 2.85 8.17 -9.80
C ILE A 48 2.70 9.68 -9.90
N LEU A 49 1.69 10.12 -10.64
CA LEU A 49 1.27 11.51 -10.70
C LEU A 49 0.03 11.70 -9.84
N ARG A 50 0.13 12.52 -8.81
CA ARG A 50 -0.97 12.86 -7.90
C ARG A 50 -1.32 14.34 -7.98
N ALA A 51 -2.59 14.66 -7.87
CA ALA A 51 -3.04 16.03 -7.66
C ALA A 51 -2.93 16.39 -6.17
N ALA A 52 -1.93 17.19 -5.79
CA ALA A 52 -1.79 17.69 -4.41
C ALA A 52 -2.73 18.87 -4.14
N LYS A 53 -3.06 19.64 -5.18
CA LYS A 53 -4.03 20.73 -5.15
C LYS A 53 -4.78 20.77 -6.48
N ASN A 54 -6.09 20.93 -6.43
CA ASN A 54 -6.91 21.19 -7.60
C ASN A 54 -8.07 22.12 -7.23
N ARG A 55 -8.02 23.35 -7.67
CA ARG A 55 -9.02 24.37 -7.33
C ARG A 55 -10.39 24.10 -7.98
N TYR A 56 -10.41 23.42 -9.11
CA TYR A 56 -11.60 23.23 -9.93
C TYR A 56 -12.05 21.77 -10.03
N GLY A 57 -11.43 20.87 -9.27
CA GLY A 57 -11.77 19.45 -9.32
C GLY A 57 -11.24 18.64 -8.13
N SER A 58 -11.35 17.33 -8.24
CA SER A 58 -10.88 16.39 -7.22
C SER A 58 -9.35 16.36 -7.15
N THR A 59 -8.81 16.20 -5.94
CA THR A 59 -7.39 15.88 -5.69
C THR A 59 -7.15 14.38 -5.55
N ASN A 60 -8.19 13.56 -5.62
CA ASN A 60 -8.10 12.11 -5.44
C ASN A 60 -7.76 11.34 -6.73
N GLU A 61 -7.50 12.06 -7.83
CA GLU A 61 -7.12 11.44 -9.10
C GLU A 61 -5.61 11.13 -9.11
N THR A 62 -5.29 9.92 -9.59
CA THR A 62 -3.93 9.41 -9.66
C THR A 62 -3.70 8.72 -11.00
N ALA A 63 -2.61 9.07 -11.67
CA ALA A 63 -2.15 8.39 -12.86
C ALA A 63 -0.83 7.65 -12.58
N ILE A 64 -0.71 6.45 -13.12
CA ILE A 64 0.46 5.58 -12.94
C ILE A 64 1.14 5.41 -14.29
N PHE A 65 2.45 5.59 -14.31
CA PHE A 65 3.29 5.50 -15.49
C PHE A 65 4.42 4.50 -15.24
N ASP A 66 4.85 3.89 -16.32
CA ASP A 66 6.09 3.14 -16.39
C ASP A 66 7.11 3.90 -17.25
N MET A 67 8.40 3.73 -16.95
CA MET A 67 9.48 4.34 -17.70
C MET A 67 10.01 3.33 -18.70
N SER A 68 9.70 3.52 -19.97
CA SER A 68 10.22 2.73 -21.08
C SER A 68 11.37 3.44 -21.78
N GLU A 69 12.05 2.76 -22.71
CA GLU A 69 13.05 3.36 -23.61
C GLU A 69 12.48 4.52 -24.46
N LYS A 70 11.17 4.52 -24.71
CA LYS A 70 10.46 5.57 -25.43
C LYS A 70 9.95 6.70 -24.53
N GLY A 71 10.25 6.64 -23.22
CA GLY A 71 9.81 7.61 -22.21
C GLY A 71 8.67 7.06 -21.34
N LEU A 72 7.91 7.96 -20.74
CA LEU A 72 6.80 7.62 -19.85
C LEU A 72 5.60 7.07 -20.63
N ALA A 73 5.15 5.87 -20.26
CA ALA A 73 3.95 5.24 -20.77
C ALA A 73 2.89 5.11 -19.66
N VAL A 74 1.63 5.36 -19.95
CA VAL A 74 0.53 5.17 -19.00
C VAL A 74 0.33 3.67 -18.75
N VAL A 75 0.26 3.29 -17.48
CA VAL A 75 -0.05 1.91 -17.07
C VAL A 75 -1.56 1.77 -16.90
N GLU A 76 -2.22 1.12 -17.85
CA GLU A 76 -3.68 0.96 -17.85
C GLU A 76 -4.13 0.07 -16.68
N ASN A 77 -3.43 -1.04 -16.44
CA ASN A 77 -3.71 -1.98 -15.36
C ASN A 77 -2.49 -2.15 -14.43
N PRO A 78 -2.30 -1.23 -13.45
CA PRO A 78 -1.17 -1.31 -12.52
C PRO A 78 -1.20 -2.56 -11.65
N SER A 79 -2.38 -3.02 -11.24
CA SER A 79 -2.52 -4.21 -10.41
C SER A 79 -1.99 -5.46 -11.11
N ALA A 80 -2.32 -5.64 -12.40
CA ALA A 80 -1.80 -6.75 -13.19
C ALA A 80 -0.28 -6.66 -13.36
N ALA A 81 0.25 -5.47 -13.63
CA ALA A 81 1.69 -5.26 -13.79
C ALA A 81 2.47 -5.52 -12.50
N LEU A 82 1.95 -5.06 -11.33
CA LEU A 82 2.57 -5.28 -10.01
C LEU A 82 2.56 -6.76 -9.57
N LEU A 83 1.63 -7.54 -10.07
CA LEU A 83 1.47 -8.95 -9.69
C LEU A 83 2.03 -9.92 -10.76
N ALA A 84 2.51 -9.41 -11.90
CA ALA A 84 2.94 -10.24 -13.03
C ALA A 84 4.07 -11.24 -12.70
N GLU A 85 4.98 -10.86 -11.79
CA GLU A 85 6.13 -11.66 -11.37
C GLU A 85 5.93 -12.28 -9.98
N ARG A 86 4.73 -12.17 -9.40
CA ARG A 86 4.43 -12.73 -8.09
C ARG A 86 4.62 -14.24 -8.08
N GLN A 87 5.34 -14.72 -7.06
CA GLN A 87 5.48 -16.15 -6.78
C GLN A 87 4.68 -16.52 -5.54
N ASP A 88 4.10 -17.72 -5.56
CA ASP A 88 3.38 -18.26 -4.40
C ASP A 88 4.40 -18.77 -3.37
N ALA A 89 4.69 -17.92 -2.39
CA ALA A 89 5.63 -18.18 -1.30
C ALA A 89 5.03 -17.79 0.06
N ASP A 90 5.56 -18.38 1.12
CA ASP A 90 5.30 -17.87 2.47
C ASP A 90 5.83 -16.44 2.59
N GLY A 91 5.14 -15.62 3.38
CA GLY A 91 5.41 -14.19 3.49
C GLY A 91 4.90 -13.33 2.34
N SER A 92 4.38 -13.90 1.24
CA SER A 92 3.77 -13.16 0.12
C SER A 92 2.26 -13.02 0.32
N VAL A 93 1.76 -11.78 0.37
CA VAL A 93 0.33 -11.46 0.53
C VAL A 93 -0.07 -10.36 -0.46
N VAL A 94 -1.20 -10.54 -1.12
CA VAL A 94 -1.77 -9.50 -1.99
C VAL A 94 -2.66 -8.57 -1.18
N LEU A 95 -2.31 -7.30 -1.17
CA LEU A 95 -3.07 -6.22 -0.55
C LEU A 95 -3.95 -5.53 -1.59
N ALA A 96 -5.21 -5.24 -1.25
CA ALA A 96 -6.00 -4.25 -1.98
C ALA A 96 -5.89 -2.89 -1.30
N THR A 97 -5.11 -1.97 -1.87
CA THR A 97 -4.90 -0.60 -1.38
C THR A 97 -5.62 0.43 -2.25
N MET A 98 -5.65 1.69 -1.80
CA MET A 98 -6.16 2.82 -2.57
C MET A 98 -5.04 3.82 -2.84
N GLU A 99 -4.90 4.19 -4.11
CA GLU A 99 -4.13 5.35 -4.54
C GLU A 99 -5.09 6.45 -5.00
N GLY A 100 -5.33 7.42 -4.12
CA GLY A 100 -6.43 8.37 -4.32
C GLY A 100 -7.78 7.65 -4.43
N ASN A 101 -8.44 7.80 -5.57
CA ASN A 101 -9.71 7.12 -5.88
C ASN A 101 -9.55 5.76 -6.58
N ARG A 102 -8.32 5.39 -6.96
CA ARG A 102 -8.03 4.18 -7.73
C ARG A 102 -7.69 3.02 -6.80
N PRO A 103 -8.41 1.90 -6.85
CA PRO A 103 -8.01 0.68 -6.18
C PRO A 103 -6.83 0.04 -6.92
N ILE A 104 -5.86 -0.49 -6.17
CA ILE A 104 -4.67 -1.16 -6.71
C ILE A 104 -4.41 -2.41 -5.89
N LEU A 105 -4.06 -3.51 -6.56
CA LEU A 105 -3.53 -4.70 -5.91
C LEU A 105 -2.01 -4.66 -5.94
N VAL A 106 -1.38 -4.86 -4.79
CA VAL A 106 0.07 -4.87 -4.65
C VAL A 106 0.51 -6.03 -3.77
N GLU A 107 1.64 -6.62 -4.09
CA GLU A 107 2.24 -7.66 -3.27
C GLU A 107 2.99 -7.05 -2.09
N ILE A 108 2.74 -7.58 -0.90
CA ILE A 108 3.51 -7.37 0.32
C ILE A 108 4.34 -8.62 0.55
N GLN A 109 5.64 -8.44 0.71
CA GLN A 109 6.57 -9.51 1.04
C GLN A 109 7.13 -9.30 2.45
N ALA A 110 7.08 -10.33 3.26
CA ALA A 110 7.69 -10.37 4.58
C ALA A 110 8.75 -11.46 4.65
N LEU A 111 9.87 -11.15 5.29
CA LEU A 111 10.88 -12.12 5.66
C LEU A 111 11.09 -12.07 7.18
N VAL A 112 11.04 -13.22 7.82
CA VAL A 112 11.21 -13.35 9.28
C VAL A 112 12.28 -14.39 9.56
N ASN A 113 13.40 -13.95 10.12
CA ASN A 113 14.54 -14.81 10.46
C ASN A 113 14.90 -14.71 11.93
N PRO A 114 15.46 -15.75 12.57
CA PRO A 114 16.12 -15.60 13.87
C PRO A 114 17.20 -14.52 13.81
N THR A 115 17.26 -13.63 14.81
CA THR A 115 18.34 -12.65 14.87
C THR A 115 19.64 -13.33 15.29
N ASN A 116 20.73 -12.98 14.62
CA ASN A 116 22.09 -13.37 15.00
C ASN A 116 22.81 -12.27 15.79
N PHE A 117 22.10 -11.17 16.09
CA PHE A 117 22.62 -10.00 16.79
C PHE A 117 21.88 -9.78 18.11
N GLY A 118 22.46 -9.05 19.03
CA GLY A 118 21.84 -8.76 20.33
C GLY A 118 20.52 -7.96 20.24
N TYR A 119 20.25 -7.34 19.07
CA TYR A 119 19.03 -6.56 18.82
C TYR A 119 18.40 -6.96 17.50
N PRO A 120 17.10 -7.34 17.50
CA PRO A 120 16.37 -7.68 16.28
C PRO A 120 16.24 -6.49 15.34
N LYS A 121 16.51 -6.71 14.06
CA LYS A 121 16.37 -5.69 13.02
C LYS A 121 14.92 -5.59 12.54
N ARG A 122 14.46 -4.37 12.33
CA ARG A 122 13.16 -4.05 11.73
C ARG A 122 13.40 -3.14 10.54
N THR A 123 13.03 -3.58 9.35
CA THR A 123 13.25 -2.84 8.10
C THR A 123 11.98 -2.86 7.26
N ALA A 124 11.62 -1.73 6.69
CA ALA A 124 10.48 -1.62 5.79
C ALA A 124 10.85 -0.80 4.56
N SER A 125 10.54 -1.35 3.39
CA SER A 125 10.56 -0.64 2.12
C SER A 125 9.12 -0.42 1.67
N GLY A 126 8.75 0.84 1.42
CA GLY A 126 7.40 1.20 1.01
C GLY A 126 6.34 1.24 2.12
N PHE A 127 6.72 1.04 3.38
CA PHE A 127 5.83 1.12 4.55
C PHE A 127 6.50 1.87 5.71
N ASP A 128 5.71 2.54 6.55
CA ASP A 128 6.23 3.31 7.69
C ASP A 128 6.79 2.38 8.77
N LEU A 129 8.04 2.63 9.19
CA LEU A 129 8.74 1.80 10.17
C LEU A 129 8.10 1.88 11.57
N ASN A 130 7.57 3.04 11.98
CA ASN A 130 6.91 3.18 13.28
C ASN A 130 5.60 2.38 13.28
N ARG A 131 4.85 2.42 12.17
CA ARG A 131 3.63 1.61 12.02
C ARG A 131 3.96 0.11 12.04
N LEU A 132 5.04 -0.32 11.37
CA LEU A 132 5.52 -1.70 11.44
C LEU A 132 5.81 -2.14 12.87
N ASN A 133 6.52 -1.31 13.65
CA ASN A 133 6.82 -1.61 15.06
C ASN A 133 5.54 -1.75 15.91
N LEU A 134 4.52 -0.93 15.67
CA LEU A 134 3.21 -1.08 16.34
C LEU A 134 2.53 -2.40 15.95
N ILE A 135 2.54 -2.76 14.67
CA ILE A 135 1.97 -4.03 14.18
C ILE A 135 2.69 -5.23 14.83
N ILE A 136 4.02 -5.21 14.91
CA ILE A 136 4.80 -6.27 15.56
C ILE A 136 4.39 -6.42 17.03
N ALA A 137 4.28 -5.32 17.77
CA ALA A 137 3.85 -5.34 19.17
C ALA A 137 2.42 -5.91 19.32
N VAL A 138 1.49 -5.58 18.39
CA VAL A 138 0.14 -6.17 18.36
C VAL A 138 0.20 -7.67 18.11
N LEU A 139 1.00 -8.11 17.13
CA LEU A 139 1.16 -9.53 16.80
C LEU A 139 1.69 -10.31 18.01
N GLU A 140 2.73 -9.84 18.66
CA GLU A 140 3.29 -10.48 19.88
C GLU A 140 2.25 -10.54 21.00
N ARG A 141 1.56 -9.45 21.26
CA ARG A 141 0.64 -9.36 22.41
C ARG A 141 -0.67 -10.09 22.19
N ARG A 142 -1.21 -10.09 20.95
CA ARG A 142 -2.58 -10.57 20.65
C ARG A 142 -2.63 -11.91 19.95
N THR A 143 -1.49 -12.40 19.47
CA THR A 143 -1.35 -13.72 18.88
C THR A 143 -0.39 -14.58 19.71
N LYS A 144 0.01 -15.73 19.24
CA LYS A 144 1.03 -16.57 19.86
C LYS A 144 2.38 -16.49 19.14
N LEU A 145 2.55 -15.50 18.25
CA LEU A 145 3.80 -15.33 17.52
C LEU A 145 4.88 -14.78 18.46
N ASN A 146 6.03 -15.43 18.49
CA ASN A 146 7.23 -14.91 19.15
C ASN A 146 8.10 -14.21 18.10
N LEU A 147 8.13 -12.88 18.16
CA LEU A 147 8.87 -12.03 17.23
C LEU A 147 9.99 -11.24 17.90
N SER A 148 10.13 -11.39 19.22
CA SER A 148 11.09 -10.62 20.04
C SER A 148 12.54 -10.92 19.68
N ASP A 149 12.84 -12.12 19.18
CA ASP A 149 14.16 -12.60 18.77
C ASP A 149 14.28 -12.77 17.24
N LYS A 150 13.41 -12.12 16.47
CA LYS A 150 13.36 -12.24 15.00
C LYS A 150 13.69 -10.92 14.31
N ASP A 151 14.52 -11.01 13.28
CA ASP A 151 14.67 -9.95 12.28
C ASP A 151 13.46 -9.97 11.36
N ILE A 152 12.88 -8.80 11.10
CA ILE A 152 11.68 -8.67 10.25
C ILE A 152 11.94 -7.64 9.16
N TYR A 153 11.74 -8.08 7.93
CA TYR A 153 11.88 -7.25 6.74
C TYR A 153 10.55 -7.23 5.99
N ILE A 154 10.09 -6.04 5.63
CA ILE A 154 8.89 -5.82 4.80
C ILE A 154 9.30 -5.13 3.52
N ASN A 155 8.80 -5.62 2.41
CA ASN A 155 8.94 -5.00 1.11
C ASN A 155 7.58 -4.85 0.43
N VAL A 156 7.28 -3.66 -0.05
CA VAL A 156 6.13 -3.37 -0.91
C VAL A 156 6.63 -3.42 -2.35
N VAL A 157 6.14 -4.38 -3.13
CA VAL A 157 6.58 -4.58 -4.51
C VAL A 157 6.20 -3.38 -5.38
N GLY A 158 7.07 -3.05 -6.36
CA GLY A 158 6.84 -1.95 -7.29
C GLY A 158 7.21 -0.55 -6.77
N GLY A 159 7.87 -0.46 -5.60
CA GLY A 159 8.36 0.82 -5.06
C GLY A 159 7.25 1.77 -4.57
N LEU A 160 6.04 1.27 -4.36
CA LEU A 160 4.92 2.04 -3.84
C LEU A 160 5.13 2.38 -2.36
N LYS A 161 4.71 3.58 -1.95
CA LYS A 161 4.64 3.97 -0.54
C LYS A 161 3.21 3.84 -0.04
N LEU A 162 2.97 2.90 0.86
CA LEU A 162 1.66 2.67 1.45
C LEU A 162 1.42 3.66 2.60
N VAL A 163 0.40 4.47 2.44
CA VAL A 163 -0.13 5.37 3.48
C VAL A 163 -1.54 4.96 3.92
N ASP A 164 -2.14 4.02 3.23
CA ASP A 164 -3.48 3.50 3.47
C ASP A 164 -3.48 2.57 4.68
N PRO A 165 -4.26 2.85 5.75
CA PRO A 165 -4.35 1.97 6.93
C PRO A 165 -4.85 0.55 6.61
N ALA A 166 -5.49 0.36 5.47
CA ALA A 166 -5.93 -0.95 4.99
C ALA A 166 -4.78 -1.96 4.80
N ALA A 167 -3.54 -1.50 4.73
CA ALA A 167 -2.34 -2.33 4.62
C ALA A 167 -2.03 -3.13 5.90
N ASP A 168 -2.49 -2.70 7.06
CA ASP A 168 -2.12 -3.29 8.34
C ASP A 168 -2.39 -4.79 8.40
N LEU A 169 -3.61 -5.21 7.99
CA LEU A 169 -3.98 -6.62 8.03
C LEU A 169 -3.13 -7.47 7.07
N ALA A 170 -2.83 -6.94 5.89
CA ALA A 170 -1.97 -7.62 4.92
C ALA A 170 -0.53 -7.78 5.46
N ILE A 171 0.02 -6.75 6.12
CA ILE A 171 1.32 -6.82 6.80
C ILE A 171 1.30 -7.84 7.94
N CYS A 172 0.24 -7.85 8.76
CA CYS A 172 0.08 -8.87 9.82
C CYS A 172 0.07 -10.28 9.24
N MET A 173 -0.67 -10.50 8.14
CA MET A 173 -0.77 -11.80 7.49
C MET A 173 0.55 -12.21 6.84
N ALA A 174 1.28 -11.28 6.23
CA ALA A 174 2.60 -11.53 5.63
C ALA A 174 3.63 -11.95 6.70
N ILE A 175 3.72 -11.21 7.83
CA ILE A 175 4.60 -11.55 8.95
C ILE A 175 4.21 -12.91 9.54
N GLY A 176 2.90 -13.15 9.76
CA GLY A 176 2.41 -14.41 10.30
C GLY A 176 2.72 -15.59 9.38
N SER A 177 2.54 -15.41 8.07
CA SER A 177 2.86 -16.38 7.02
C SER A 177 4.35 -16.75 7.03
N ALA A 178 5.24 -15.73 6.95
CA ALA A 178 6.68 -15.94 6.99
C ALA A 178 7.16 -16.59 8.31
N SER A 179 6.60 -16.15 9.46
CA SER A 179 6.98 -16.70 10.77
C SER A 179 6.54 -18.16 10.95
N ALA A 180 5.38 -18.53 10.40
CA ALA A 180 4.83 -19.88 10.48
C ALA A 180 5.29 -20.78 9.33
N GLN A 181 5.97 -20.24 8.32
CA GLN A 181 6.32 -20.91 7.06
C GLN A 181 5.09 -21.55 6.38
N ARG A 182 3.99 -20.81 6.39
CA ARG A 182 2.69 -21.19 5.83
C ARG A 182 2.18 -20.15 4.87
N LYS A 183 1.61 -20.61 3.77
CA LYS A 183 1.06 -19.74 2.73
C LYS A 183 -0.40 -19.37 2.99
N LEU A 184 -0.87 -18.30 2.38
CA LEU A 184 -2.29 -18.07 2.16
C LEU A 184 -2.76 -18.89 0.95
N ASP A 185 -4.07 -19.14 0.89
CA ASP A 185 -4.68 -19.74 -0.30
C ASP A 185 -4.40 -18.88 -1.54
N GLU A 186 -4.10 -19.54 -2.65
CA GLU A 186 -3.99 -18.90 -3.95
C GLU A 186 -5.27 -18.13 -4.28
N GLY A 187 -5.15 -16.96 -4.90
CA GLY A 187 -6.32 -16.14 -5.18
C GLY A 187 -6.87 -15.37 -3.97
N THR A 188 -6.08 -15.21 -2.90
CA THR A 188 -6.46 -14.43 -1.72
C THR A 188 -5.97 -12.99 -1.81
N VAL A 189 -6.87 -12.05 -1.50
CA VAL A 189 -6.57 -10.61 -1.31
C VAL A 189 -6.95 -10.23 0.12
N VAL A 190 -6.13 -9.40 0.74
CA VAL A 190 -6.30 -9.00 2.15
C VAL A 190 -6.34 -7.48 2.26
N PHE A 191 -7.21 -6.94 3.12
CA PHE A 191 -7.19 -5.54 3.52
C PHE A 191 -7.93 -5.32 4.84
N GLY A 192 -7.51 -4.34 5.64
CA GLY A 192 -8.14 -3.96 6.89
C GLY A 192 -7.19 -3.17 7.78
N GLU A 193 -7.69 -2.21 8.53
CA GLU A 193 -6.93 -1.51 9.55
C GLU A 193 -6.86 -2.38 10.82
N VAL A 194 -5.72 -2.35 11.52
CA VAL A 194 -5.53 -3.11 12.76
C VAL A 194 -5.33 -2.17 13.94
N GLY A 195 -6.22 -2.28 14.93
CA GLY A 195 -6.08 -1.54 16.17
C GLY A 195 -5.14 -2.22 17.18
N LEU A 196 -4.73 -1.49 18.23
CA LEU A 196 -3.81 -1.98 19.26
C LEU A 196 -4.40 -3.12 20.11
N GLY A 197 -5.73 -3.29 20.10
CA GLY A 197 -6.42 -4.44 20.68
C GLY A 197 -6.31 -5.71 19.83
N GLY A 198 -5.79 -5.61 18.58
CA GLY A 198 -5.76 -6.68 17.60
C GLY A 198 -7.08 -6.82 16.83
N GLU A 199 -8.03 -5.89 17.02
CA GLU A 199 -9.27 -5.84 16.27
C GLU A 199 -9.01 -5.40 14.83
N VAL A 200 -9.79 -5.95 13.89
CA VAL A 200 -9.78 -5.54 12.47
C VAL A 200 -10.92 -4.57 12.24
N ARG A 201 -10.57 -3.37 11.83
CA ARG A 201 -11.46 -2.24 11.61
C ARG A 201 -11.79 -2.05 10.13
N SER A 202 -12.96 -1.48 9.88
CA SER A 202 -13.39 -1.09 8.54
C SER A 202 -12.50 0.01 7.96
N VAL A 203 -12.36 -0.03 6.65
CA VAL A 203 -11.61 0.93 5.85
C VAL A 203 -12.50 1.56 4.78
N THR A 204 -12.06 2.65 4.20
CA THR A 204 -12.79 3.32 3.12
C THR A 204 -12.79 2.52 1.82
N SER A 205 -13.76 2.77 0.95
CA SER A 205 -13.79 2.27 -0.43
C SER A 205 -13.78 0.75 -0.56
N VAL A 206 -14.33 0.00 0.39
CA VAL A 206 -14.34 -1.47 0.39
C VAL A 206 -14.88 -2.04 -0.93
N ALA A 207 -15.98 -1.49 -1.46
CA ALA A 207 -16.58 -1.97 -2.71
C ALA A 207 -15.61 -1.83 -3.92
N LYS A 208 -14.81 -0.76 -3.97
CA LYS A 208 -13.80 -0.57 -5.02
C LYS A 208 -12.67 -1.60 -4.91
N ARG A 209 -12.17 -1.86 -3.69
CA ARG A 209 -11.13 -2.88 -3.42
C ARG A 209 -11.59 -4.27 -3.84
N VAL A 210 -12.81 -4.63 -3.45
CA VAL A 210 -13.43 -5.91 -3.82
C VAL A 210 -13.63 -6.02 -5.34
N SER A 211 -14.11 -4.95 -5.98
CA SER A 211 -14.30 -4.93 -7.44
C SER A 211 -12.99 -5.14 -8.18
N GLU A 212 -11.91 -4.49 -7.76
CA GLU A 212 -10.58 -4.65 -8.37
C GLU A 212 -10.04 -6.07 -8.19
N ALA A 213 -10.17 -6.64 -6.96
CA ALA A 213 -9.78 -8.01 -6.70
C ALA A 213 -10.50 -9.00 -7.62
N LYS A 214 -11.83 -8.86 -7.75
CA LYS A 214 -12.65 -9.73 -8.61
C LYS A 214 -12.30 -9.61 -10.09
N LYS A 215 -12.01 -8.40 -10.58
CA LYS A 215 -11.58 -8.17 -11.98
C LYS A 215 -10.31 -8.94 -12.34
N LEU A 216 -9.42 -9.14 -11.36
CA LEU A 216 -8.17 -9.88 -11.53
C LEU A 216 -8.27 -11.35 -11.14
N GLY A 217 -9.49 -11.86 -10.92
CA GLY A 217 -9.74 -13.29 -10.70
C GLY A 217 -9.56 -13.74 -9.24
N PHE A 218 -9.35 -12.82 -8.29
CA PHE A 218 -9.26 -13.19 -6.88
C PHE A 218 -10.64 -13.53 -6.32
N SER A 219 -10.76 -14.73 -5.73
CA SER A 219 -12.00 -15.27 -5.19
C SER A 219 -12.11 -15.15 -3.68
N HIS A 220 -10.99 -15.18 -2.97
CA HIS A 220 -10.91 -15.11 -1.52
C HIS A 220 -10.53 -13.70 -1.07
N ILE A 221 -11.47 -12.98 -0.48
CA ILE A 221 -11.26 -11.60 -0.04
C ILE A 221 -11.40 -11.54 1.47
N ILE A 222 -10.25 -11.45 2.16
CA ILE A 222 -10.18 -11.32 3.62
C ILE A 222 -10.24 -9.84 3.98
N GLY A 223 -11.22 -9.48 4.79
CA GLY A 223 -11.41 -8.10 5.23
C GLY A 223 -12.21 -7.99 6.53
N PRO A 224 -12.53 -6.76 6.97
CA PRO A 224 -13.25 -6.52 8.21
C PRO A 224 -14.62 -7.20 8.23
N SER A 225 -14.97 -7.90 9.31
CA SER A 225 -16.27 -8.55 9.48
C SER A 225 -17.44 -7.56 9.61
N SER A 226 -17.18 -6.30 9.92
CA SER A 226 -18.17 -5.23 10.01
C SER A 226 -18.78 -4.85 8.66
N VAL A 227 -18.18 -5.26 7.53
CA VAL A 227 -18.62 -4.91 6.17
C VAL A 227 -19.44 -6.04 5.57
N LYS A 228 -20.71 -6.17 6.01
CA LYS A 228 -21.58 -7.32 5.71
C LYS A 228 -22.10 -7.44 4.28
N SER A 229 -21.99 -6.44 3.42
CA SER A 229 -22.67 -6.46 2.10
C SER A 229 -21.78 -6.14 0.90
N SER A 230 -20.49 -6.01 1.07
CA SER A 230 -19.60 -5.44 0.05
C SER A 230 -18.87 -6.46 -0.82
N GLY A 231 -19.19 -7.76 -0.69
CA GLY A 231 -18.53 -8.84 -1.45
C GLY A 231 -17.21 -9.31 -0.85
N VAL A 232 -16.89 -8.93 0.41
CA VAL A 232 -15.87 -9.61 1.23
C VAL A 232 -16.34 -11.03 1.45
N THR A 233 -15.53 -12.00 1.04
CA THR A 233 -15.89 -13.42 1.15
C THR A 233 -15.55 -13.98 2.52
N ILE A 234 -14.58 -13.38 3.20
CA ILE A 234 -14.05 -13.82 4.48
C ILE A 234 -13.95 -12.62 5.44
N GLY A 235 -14.93 -12.48 6.31
CA GLY A 235 -14.93 -11.43 7.33
C GLY A 235 -14.16 -11.84 8.58
N VAL A 236 -13.19 -11.03 9.01
CA VAL A 236 -12.43 -11.25 10.25
C VAL A 236 -12.61 -10.08 11.22
N SER A 237 -12.73 -10.42 12.51
CA SER A 237 -12.88 -9.43 13.60
C SER A 237 -11.56 -9.12 14.31
N SER A 238 -10.57 -10.01 14.19
CA SER A 238 -9.26 -9.85 14.83
C SER A 238 -8.14 -10.46 13.99
N VAL A 239 -6.93 -9.94 14.20
CA VAL A 239 -5.70 -10.49 13.58
C VAL A 239 -5.49 -11.94 13.99
N ARG A 240 -5.77 -12.30 15.24
CA ARG A 240 -5.66 -13.68 15.72
C ARG A 240 -6.57 -14.63 14.92
N GLN A 241 -7.82 -14.22 14.66
CA GLN A 241 -8.74 -15.01 13.84
C GLN A 241 -8.22 -15.17 12.41
N ALA A 242 -7.71 -14.08 11.83
CA ALA A 242 -7.17 -14.11 10.48
C ALA A 242 -6.00 -15.09 10.35
N LEU A 243 -5.02 -15.03 11.26
CA LEU A 243 -3.85 -15.91 11.24
C LEU A 243 -4.21 -17.39 11.48
N LEU A 244 -5.08 -17.69 12.45
CA LEU A 244 -5.41 -19.07 12.78
C LEU A 244 -6.22 -19.79 11.70
N ASN A 245 -7.08 -19.06 11.01
CA ASN A 245 -8.05 -19.66 10.09
C ASN A 245 -7.55 -19.71 8.63
N TYR A 246 -6.61 -18.84 8.25
CA TYR A 246 -6.31 -18.61 6.83
C TYR A 246 -4.83 -18.76 6.45
N LEU A 247 -3.96 -19.19 7.37
CA LEU A 247 -2.63 -19.69 7.07
C LEU A 247 -2.65 -21.22 7.03
N LYS A 248 -2.36 -21.78 5.87
CA LYS A 248 -2.28 -23.24 5.62
C LYS A 248 -0.91 -23.79 5.85
#